data_e70455e5667bfcc9898acef40721b96f
#
_entry.id   e70455e5667bfcc9898acef40721b96f
#
_cell.length_a   1.000
_cell.length_b   1.000
_cell.length_c   1.000
_cell.angle_alpha   90.00
_cell.angle_beta   90.00
_cell.angle_gamma   90.00
#
_symmetry.space_group_name_H-M   'P 1'
#
loop_
_entity.id
_entity.type
_entity.pdbx_description
1 polymer ?
#
loop_
_entity_poly.entity_id
_entity_poly.type
_entity_poly.pdbx_seq_one_letter_code
_entity_poly.pdbx_strand_id
1 'polypeptide(L)'
;FEARPTERAHAQSAPQPAELFEFDPNTLDSVGLVRLGLKPYVVARIAKFRNDGKRFRTAEFFVEFCHLSAEQGAQLLPYVRIANQPATDKPQPTENKPQKAYTHIELNAADTATLQQMPGIGSGRAKQIVAYRRQLGGFAGSEQLLEIKNFPPDVYAKIAPYLSVDPSGITKIQVNKASVERLKNHPYITFYQAKAIYELRRAKGMLGSIDELKTLTEFEGYDFGKLQPYLDFREVKYDYKRK
;
A
#
# COMPACT_ATOMS: atom_id res chain seq x y z
N PHE A 1 23.30 -35.90 42.34
CA PHE A 1 22.89 -35.27 41.06
C PHE A 1 22.37 -33.90 41.37
N GLU A 2 23.25 -32.88 41.22
CA GLU A 2 22.95 -31.47 41.47
C GLU A 2 22.35 -30.85 40.20
N ALA A 3 21.14 -30.34 40.30
CA ALA A 3 20.52 -29.52 39.27
C ALA A 3 21.06 -28.10 39.32
N ARG A 4 21.68 -27.63 38.25
CA ARG A 4 22.07 -26.22 38.06
C ARG A 4 20.83 -25.36 37.72
N PRO A 5 20.60 -24.24 38.40
CA PRO A 5 19.60 -23.28 37.97
C PRO A 5 20.18 -22.40 36.88
N THR A 6 19.54 -22.39 35.71
CA THR A 6 19.78 -21.41 34.65
C THR A 6 18.93 -20.17 34.91
N GLU A 7 19.45 -19.26 35.76
CA GLU A 7 18.93 -17.89 35.83
C GLU A 7 19.38 -17.11 34.60
N ARG A 8 18.47 -16.95 33.63
CA ARG A 8 18.56 -15.86 32.67
C ARG A 8 17.92 -14.63 33.29
N ALA A 9 18.75 -13.84 33.96
CA ALA A 9 18.38 -12.51 34.41
C ALA A 9 18.10 -11.60 33.18
N HIS A 10 16.83 -11.41 32.86
CA HIS A 10 16.40 -10.23 32.14
C HIS A 10 16.52 -9.04 33.10
N ALA A 11 17.65 -8.35 33.08
CA ALA A 11 17.77 -7.06 33.69
C ALA A 11 16.81 -6.10 33.02
N GLN A 12 15.61 -5.95 33.57
CA GLN A 12 14.73 -4.81 33.34
C GLN A 12 15.42 -3.61 34.02
N SER A 13 16.21 -2.87 33.23
CA SER A 13 16.68 -1.57 33.67
C SER A 13 15.47 -0.66 33.84
N ALA A 14 15.22 -0.19 35.07
CA ALA A 14 14.24 0.83 35.38
C ALA A 14 14.42 2.03 34.42
N PRO A 15 13.36 2.69 34.00
CA PRO A 15 13.46 3.87 33.13
C PRO A 15 14.24 4.94 33.91
N GLN A 16 15.44 5.26 33.44
CA GLN A 16 16.18 6.42 33.94
C GLN A 16 15.39 7.67 33.51
N PRO A 17 15.29 8.69 34.37
CA PRO A 17 14.62 9.95 34.02
C PRO A 17 15.33 10.53 32.79
N ALA A 18 14.54 10.84 31.74
CA ALA A 18 15.06 11.43 30.51
C ALA A 18 15.61 12.83 30.82
N GLU A 19 16.88 13.06 30.52
CA GLU A 19 17.47 14.40 30.58
C GLU A 19 17.14 15.13 29.27
N LEU A 20 16.36 16.21 29.33
CA LEU A 20 15.99 17.00 28.16
C LEU A 20 17.04 18.08 27.92
N PHE A 21 17.72 18.04 26.80
CA PHE A 21 18.68 19.04 26.32
C PHE A 21 18.58 19.18 24.79
N GLU A 22 19.02 20.31 24.25
CA GLU A 22 19.03 20.52 22.81
C GLU A 22 20.00 19.57 22.12
N PHE A 23 19.56 18.94 21.03
CA PHE A 23 20.36 17.98 20.28
C PHE A 23 20.03 17.94 18.78
N ASP A 24 21.04 17.57 17.98
CA ASP A 24 20.85 17.24 16.57
C ASP A 24 20.77 15.72 16.40
N PRO A 25 19.64 15.17 15.91
CA PRO A 25 19.47 13.73 15.71
C PRO A 25 20.41 13.15 14.64
N ASN A 26 21.15 13.97 13.90
CA ASN A 26 22.15 13.51 12.93
C ASN A 26 23.56 13.40 13.52
N THR A 27 23.86 14.06 14.61
CA THR A 27 25.21 14.16 15.18
C THR A 27 25.34 13.61 16.59
N LEU A 28 24.25 13.64 17.40
CA LEU A 28 24.28 13.17 18.78
C LEU A 28 24.70 11.70 18.83
N ASP A 29 25.61 11.37 19.74
CA ASP A 29 26.11 10.01 19.93
C ASP A 29 25.06 9.07 20.58
N SER A 30 25.39 7.79 20.62
CA SER A 30 24.48 6.78 21.18
C SER A 30 24.24 6.96 22.68
N VAL A 31 25.22 7.50 23.42
CA VAL A 31 25.11 7.74 24.86
C VAL A 31 24.13 8.88 25.11
N GLY A 32 24.24 9.98 24.37
CA GLY A 32 23.31 11.10 24.43
C GLY A 32 21.89 10.71 24.10
N LEU A 33 21.69 9.85 23.08
CA LEU A 33 20.36 9.33 22.72
C LEU A 33 19.73 8.49 23.85
N VAL A 34 20.54 7.69 24.58
CA VAL A 34 20.06 6.93 25.75
C VAL A 34 19.69 7.87 26.89
N ARG A 35 20.47 8.93 27.13
CA ARG A 35 20.16 9.95 28.18
C ARG A 35 18.84 10.67 27.90
N LEU A 36 18.48 10.87 26.64
CA LEU A 36 17.17 11.37 26.24
C LEU A 36 16.01 10.37 26.46
N GLY A 37 16.28 9.22 27.04
CA GLY A 37 15.28 8.19 27.34
C GLY A 37 14.92 7.30 26.15
N LEU A 38 15.70 7.34 25.06
CA LEU A 38 15.47 6.46 23.91
C LEU A 38 15.93 5.03 24.21
N LYS A 39 15.10 4.06 23.88
CA LYS A 39 15.40 2.64 24.10
C LYS A 39 16.58 2.18 23.23
N PRO A 40 17.42 1.23 23.67
CA PRO A 40 18.60 0.79 22.93
C PRO A 40 18.33 0.35 21.49
N TYR A 41 17.19 -0.30 21.23
CA TYR A 41 16.82 -0.72 19.88
C TYR A 41 16.50 0.49 18.95
N VAL A 42 15.98 1.60 19.50
CA VAL A 42 15.73 2.84 18.75
C VAL A 42 17.06 3.50 18.40
N VAL A 43 18.00 3.54 19.37
CA VAL A 43 19.35 4.07 19.18
C VAL A 43 20.08 3.29 18.09
N ALA A 44 20.03 1.95 18.11
CA ALA A 44 20.61 1.10 17.06
C ALA A 44 19.99 1.37 15.67
N ARG A 45 18.68 1.60 15.61
CA ARG A 45 17.97 1.93 14.37
C ARG A 45 18.37 3.30 13.82
N ILE A 46 18.55 4.30 14.68
CA ILE A 46 19.07 5.62 14.33
C ILE A 46 20.49 5.50 13.78
N ALA A 47 21.36 4.74 14.47
CA ALA A 47 22.74 4.52 14.02
C ALA A 47 22.78 3.86 12.62
N LYS A 48 21.96 2.83 12.40
CA LYS A 48 21.83 2.19 11.08
C LYS A 48 21.36 3.16 10.01
N PHE A 49 20.34 3.98 10.31
CA PHE A 49 19.82 4.98 9.38
C PHE A 49 20.90 5.99 8.93
N ARG A 50 21.75 6.42 9.89
CA ARG A 50 22.87 7.32 9.62
C ARG A 50 23.97 6.63 8.80
N ASN A 51 24.29 5.37 9.12
CA ASN A 51 25.30 4.57 8.40
C ASN A 51 24.90 4.29 6.96
N ASP A 52 23.57 4.19 6.68
CA ASP A 52 23.03 4.10 5.33
C ASP A 52 23.12 5.44 4.55
N GLY A 53 23.83 6.44 5.07
CA GLY A 53 24.00 7.75 4.45
C GLY A 53 22.75 8.67 4.53
N LYS A 54 21.73 8.26 5.28
CA LYS A 54 20.48 9.02 5.44
C LYS A 54 20.60 10.04 6.56
N ARG A 55 19.79 11.10 6.49
CA ARG A 55 19.75 12.19 7.46
C ARG A 55 18.33 12.55 7.85
N PHE A 56 18.13 12.88 9.13
CA PHE A 56 16.90 13.49 9.60
C PHE A 56 16.85 14.94 9.11
N ARG A 57 15.77 15.33 8.45
CA ARG A 57 15.60 16.67 7.89
C ARG A 57 14.64 17.53 8.70
N THR A 58 13.73 16.92 9.45
CA THR A 58 12.77 17.60 10.31
C THR A 58 12.66 16.90 11.65
N ALA A 59 12.27 17.64 12.70
CA ALA A 59 12.07 17.14 14.03
C ALA A 59 10.90 16.12 14.09
N GLU A 60 9.84 16.40 13.33
CA GLU A 60 8.66 15.56 13.23
C GLU A 60 9.02 14.19 12.63
N PHE A 61 9.81 14.18 11.56
CA PHE A 61 10.27 12.93 10.94
C PHE A 61 11.15 12.11 11.88
N PHE A 62 11.98 12.76 12.72
CA PHE A 62 12.76 12.06 13.74
C PHE A 62 11.85 11.39 14.78
N VAL A 63 10.84 12.09 15.29
CA VAL A 63 9.90 11.57 16.29
C VAL A 63 9.09 10.39 15.70
N GLU A 64 8.58 10.54 14.50
CA GLU A 64 7.85 9.49 13.77
C GLU A 64 8.74 8.26 13.52
N PHE A 65 9.96 8.47 13.04
CA PHE A 65 10.93 7.40 12.80
C PHE A 65 11.25 6.62 14.06
N CYS A 66 11.34 7.29 15.22
CA CYS A 66 11.61 6.65 16.50
C CYS A 66 10.41 5.87 17.07
N HIS A 67 9.21 6.01 16.50
CA HIS A 67 7.95 5.44 17.03
C HIS A 67 7.75 5.76 18.51
N LEU A 68 7.99 7.00 18.89
CA LEU A 68 7.81 7.46 20.27
C LEU A 68 6.32 7.54 20.61
N SER A 69 5.98 7.42 21.88
CA SER A 69 4.63 7.74 22.35
C SER A 69 4.33 9.23 22.10
N ALA A 70 3.04 9.59 22.00
CA ALA A 70 2.64 10.98 21.79
C ALA A 70 3.25 11.92 22.86
N GLU A 71 3.31 11.46 24.11
CA GLU A 71 3.90 12.21 25.22
C GLU A 71 5.41 12.39 25.08
N GLN A 72 6.15 11.32 24.78
CA GLN A 72 7.59 11.39 24.59
C GLN A 72 7.96 12.21 23.35
N GLY A 73 7.19 12.08 22.27
CA GLY A 73 7.36 12.89 21.07
C GLY A 73 7.17 14.36 21.33
N ALA A 74 6.09 14.74 22.03
CA ALA A 74 5.82 16.13 22.41
C ALA A 74 6.90 16.71 23.34
N GLN A 75 7.47 15.92 24.25
CA GLN A 75 8.55 16.35 25.13
C GLN A 75 9.87 16.58 24.39
N LEU A 76 10.23 15.73 23.43
CA LEU A 76 11.50 15.80 22.71
C LEU A 76 11.50 16.82 21.56
N LEU A 77 10.35 17.04 20.93
CA LEU A 77 10.21 17.88 19.74
C LEU A 77 10.81 19.30 19.91
N PRO A 78 10.60 20.01 21.05
CA PRO A 78 11.16 21.36 21.25
C PRO A 78 12.69 21.39 21.37
N TYR A 79 13.31 20.26 21.65
CA TYR A 79 14.76 20.14 21.87
C TYR A 79 15.54 19.66 20.65
N VAL A 80 14.84 19.23 19.59
CA VAL A 80 15.48 18.80 18.33
C VAL A 80 15.97 20.01 17.56
N ARG A 81 17.29 20.10 17.32
CA ARG A 81 17.94 21.11 16.50
C ARG A 81 18.66 20.44 15.35
N ILE A 82 18.27 20.73 14.12
CA ILE A 82 18.89 20.16 12.91
C ILE A 82 19.69 21.26 12.24
N ALA A 83 21.01 21.17 12.24
CA ALA A 83 21.95 22.20 11.85
C ALA A 83 21.89 22.66 10.38
N ASN A 84 21.08 21.98 9.53
CA ASN A 84 20.90 22.32 8.12
C ASN A 84 19.42 22.55 7.76
N GLN A 85 18.66 23.21 8.63
CA GLN A 85 17.43 23.84 8.15
C GLN A 85 17.79 25.18 7.50
N PRO A 86 17.48 25.42 6.21
CA PRO A 86 17.25 26.79 5.78
C PRO A 86 16.10 27.30 6.65
N ALA A 87 16.35 28.44 7.32
CA ALA A 87 15.37 29.08 8.19
C ALA A 87 14.04 29.20 7.45
N THR A 88 13.05 28.42 7.87
CA THR A 88 11.67 28.63 7.46
C THR A 88 10.86 28.86 8.70
N ASP A 89 10.43 30.11 8.80
CA ASP A 89 9.40 30.60 9.70
C ASP A 89 8.21 29.63 9.87
N LYS A 90 7.57 29.79 11.05
CA LYS A 90 6.30 29.25 11.55
C LYS A 90 5.35 28.68 10.49
N PRO A 91 4.58 27.63 10.81
CA PRO A 91 3.58 27.10 9.91
C PRO A 91 2.47 28.14 9.69
N GLN A 92 2.61 28.93 8.65
CA GLN A 92 1.46 29.52 7.98
C GLN A 92 0.82 28.42 7.11
N PRO A 93 -0.50 28.43 6.94
CA PRO A 93 -1.13 27.56 5.96
C PRO A 93 -0.51 27.93 4.61
N THR A 94 0.33 27.05 4.10
CA THR A 94 1.06 27.28 2.85
C THR A 94 0.10 27.15 1.68
N GLU A 95 -0.43 28.30 1.29
CA GLU A 95 -0.71 28.54 -0.11
C GLU A 95 0.62 28.51 -0.88
N ASN A 96 0.62 27.70 -1.94
CA ASN A 96 1.57 27.72 -3.05
C ASN A 96 3.08 27.51 -2.78
N LYS A 97 3.49 26.25 -2.51
CA LYS A 97 4.65 25.73 -3.26
C LYS A 97 4.22 25.59 -4.73
N PRO A 98 5.08 25.96 -5.73
CA PRO A 98 4.75 25.63 -7.11
C PRO A 98 4.50 24.13 -7.16
N GLN A 99 3.24 23.74 -7.36
CA GLN A 99 2.88 22.36 -7.59
C GLN A 99 3.73 21.93 -8.78
N LYS A 100 4.65 20.98 -8.58
CA LYS A 100 5.17 20.24 -9.71
C LYS A 100 3.91 19.79 -10.46
N ALA A 101 3.71 20.34 -11.64
CA ALA A 101 2.61 19.97 -12.48
C ALA A 101 2.83 18.46 -12.79
N TYR A 102 2.15 17.63 -12.04
CA TYR A 102 2.17 16.19 -12.33
C TYR A 102 1.36 16.01 -13.61
N THR A 103 1.97 15.35 -14.56
CA THR A 103 1.27 14.97 -15.80
C THR A 103 0.15 14.00 -15.44
N HIS A 104 -1.04 14.21 -16.01
CA HIS A 104 -2.12 13.24 -15.89
C HIS A 104 -1.67 11.89 -16.45
N ILE A 105 -1.88 10.84 -15.68
CA ILE A 105 -1.48 9.48 -16.01
C ILE A 105 -2.72 8.63 -16.21
N GLU A 106 -2.81 8.00 -17.40
CA GLU A 106 -3.81 6.97 -17.65
C GLU A 106 -3.34 5.64 -17.01
N LEU A 107 -4.09 5.18 -16.00
CA LEU A 107 -3.68 4.11 -15.11
C LEU A 107 -3.54 2.74 -15.80
N ASN A 108 -4.37 2.49 -16.84
CA ASN A 108 -4.33 1.25 -17.60
C ASN A 108 -3.19 1.20 -18.60
N ALA A 109 -2.70 2.33 -19.10
CA ALA A 109 -1.59 2.42 -20.03
C ALA A 109 -0.23 2.61 -19.37
N ALA A 110 -0.20 3.22 -18.16
CA ALA A 110 1.04 3.59 -17.49
C ALA A 110 1.95 2.38 -17.21
N ASP A 111 3.24 2.55 -17.50
CA ASP A 111 4.28 1.62 -17.09
C ASP A 111 4.83 1.94 -15.69
N THR A 112 5.72 1.10 -15.18
CA THR A 112 6.30 1.31 -13.85
C THR A 112 7.12 2.59 -13.75
N ALA A 113 7.74 3.06 -14.84
CA ALA A 113 8.56 4.28 -14.84
C ALA A 113 7.67 5.53 -14.77
N THR A 114 6.58 5.55 -15.53
CA THR A 114 5.58 6.60 -15.51
C THR A 114 4.91 6.71 -14.13
N LEU A 115 4.51 5.57 -13.54
CA LEU A 115 3.90 5.54 -12.21
C LEU A 115 4.83 6.08 -11.11
N GLN A 116 6.14 5.87 -11.21
CA GLN A 116 7.13 6.37 -10.25
C GLN A 116 7.29 7.90 -10.28
N GLN A 117 6.76 8.59 -11.27
CA GLN A 117 6.73 10.05 -11.31
C GLN A 117 5.71 10.64 -10.32
N MET A 118 4.75 9.82 -9.84
CA MET A 118 3.74 10.24 -8.87
C MET A 118 4.30 10.32 -7.46
N PRO A 119 3.85 11.30 -6.66
CA PRO A 119 4.29 11.46 -5.27
C PRO A 119 3.91 10.23 -4.44
N GLY A 120 4.89 9.66 -3.74
CA GLY A 120 4.70 8.49 -2.90
C GLY A 120 4.67 7.14 -3.64
N ILE A 121 4.81 7.11 -4.97
CA ILE A 121 4.91 5.88 -5.75
C ILE A 121 6.39 5.58 -6.04
N GLY A 122 6.98 4.70 -5.26
CA GLY A 122 8.30 4.13 -5.55
C GLY A 122 8.21 2.86 -6.40
N SER A 123 9.35 2.27 -6.73
CA SER A 123 9.44 1.08 -7.59
C SER A 123 8.59 -0.10 -7.08
N GLY A 124 8.53 -0.31 -5.76
CA GLY A 124 7.73 -1.37 -5.15
C GLY A 124 6.23 -1.17 -5.38
N ARG A 125 5.70 0.02 -5.11
CA ARG A 125 4.29 0.35 -5.34
C ARG A 125 3.93 0.33 -6.83
N ALA A 126 4.78 0.87 -7.70
CA ALA A 126 4.56 0.80 -9.13
C ALA A 126 4.43 -0.65 -9.64
N LYS A 127 5.28 -1.56 -9.16
CA LYS A 127 5.17 -3.00 -9.48
C LYS A 127 3.88 -3.62 -8.95
N GLN A 128 3.45 -3.26 -7.74
CA GLN A 128 2.18 -3.74 -7.16
C GLN A 128 0.98 -3.26 -7.98
N ILE A 129 0.96 -2.00 -8.41
CA ILE A 129 -0.10 -1.43 -9.26
C ILE A 129 -0.18 -2.22 -10.58
N VAL A 130 0.96 -2.42 -11.27
CA VAL A 130 0.99 -3.16 -12.53
C VAL A 130 0.59 -4.63 -12.35
N ALA A 131 1.00 -5.27 -11.25
CA ALA A 131 0.60 -6.64 -10.94
C ALA A 131 -0.91 -6.74 -10.69
N TYR A 132 -1.46 -5.85 -9.88
CA TYR A 132 -2.90 -5.81 -9.58
C TYR A 132 -3.74 -5.51 -10.83
N ARG A 133 -3.30 -4.55 -11.65
CA ARG A 133 -3.90 -4.28 -12.97
C ARG A 133 -4.00 -5.55 -13.83
N ARG A 134 -2.94 -6.36 -13.88
CA ARG A 134 -2.94 -7.61 -14.65
C ARG A 134 -3.92 -8.65 -14.09
N GLN A 135 -4.06 -8.72 -12.77
CA GLN A 135 -5.03 -9.62 -12.13
C GLN A 135 -6.47 -9.22 -12.40
N LEU A 136 -6.76 -7.91 -12.34
CA LEU A 136 -8.08 -7.36 -12.68
C LEU A 136 -8.40 -7.50 -14.17
N GLY A 137 -7.40 -7.44 -15.05
CA GLY A 137 -7.58 -7.27 -16.49
C GLY A 137 -7.64 -5.80 -16.93
N GLY A 138 -7.40 -4.88 -16.01
CA GLY A 138 -7.46 -3.42 -16.12
C GLY A 138 -8.24 -2.80 -14.97
N PHE A 139 -7.98 -1.54 -14.66
CA PHE A 139 -8.75 -0.80 -13.66
C PHE A 139 -10.06 -0.27 -14.27
N ALA A 140 -11.14 -0.37 -13.54
CA ALA A 140 -12.43 0.27 -13.86
C ALA A 140 -12.54 1.67 -13.25
N GLY A 141 -11.80 1.92 -12.16
CA GLY A 141 -11.72 3.20 -11.48
C GLY A 141 -10.40 3.31 -10.70
N SER A 142 -9.96 4.54 -10.42
CA SER A 142 -8.70 4.79 -9.70
C SER A 142 -8.77 4.36 -8.22
N GLU A 143 -9.95 4.34 -7.63
CA GLU A 143 -10.20 3.94 -6.24
C GLU A 143 -9.81 2.47 -5.97
N GLN A 144 -9.74 1.64 -7.01
CA GLN A 144 -9.27 0.26 -6.89
C GLN A 144 -7.78 0.16 -6.47
N LEU A 145 -7.02 1.24 -6.52
CA LEU A 145 -5.69 1.29 -5.94
C LEU A 145 -5.71 1.05 -4.43
N LEU A 146 -6.78 1.44 -3.74
CA LEU A 146 -6.96 1.20 -2.31
C LEU A 146 -7.18 -0.27 -1.95
N GLU A 147 -7.52 -1.11 -2.93
CA GLU A 147 -7.68 -2.55 -2.74
C GLU A 147 -6.33 -3.29 -2.78
N ILE A 148 -5.27 -2.64 -3.25
CA ILE A 148 -3.91 -3.20 -3.23
C ILE A 148 -3.43 -3.28 -1.77
N LYS A 149 -2.94 -4.45 -1.37
CA LYS A 149 -2.47 -4.70 0.00
C LYS A 149 -1.47 -3.64 0.45
N ASN A 150 -1.76 -3.00 1.58
CA ASN A 150 -0.93 -1.95 2.20
C ASN A 150 -0.73 -0.70 1.31
N PHE A 151 -1.65 -0.40 0.42
CA PHE A 151 -1.64 0.86 -0.32
C PHE A 151 -2.13 1.99 0.59
N PRO A 152 -1.32 3.04 0.85
CA PRO A 152 -1.69 4.07 1.81
C PRO A 152 -2.78 5.00 1.27
N PRO A 153 -3.87 5.24 2.00
CA PRO A 153 -4.94 6.15 1.57
C PRO A 153 -4.47 7.60 1.36
N ASP A 154 -3.49 8.05 2.15
CA ASP A 154 -2.91 9.39 2.02
C ASP A 154 -2.12 9.56 0.73
N VAL A 155 -1.46 8.50 0.25
CA VAL A 155 -0.80 8.49 -1.06
C VAL A 155 -1.86 8.53 -2.16
N TYR A 156 -2.92 7.71 -2.05
CA TYR A 156 -4.03 7.77 -3.02
C TYR A 156 -4.63 9.17 -3.12
N ALA A 157 -4.97 9.80 -2.00
CA ALA A 157 -5.55 11.14 -1.98
C ALA A 157 -4.67 12.19 -2.69
N LYS A 158 -3.33 12.05 -2.59
CA LYS A 158 -2.37 12.94 -3.26
C LYS A 158 -2.29 12.74 -4.77
N ILE A 159 -2.47 11.50 -5.25
CA ILE A 159 -2.30 11.17 -6.68
C ILE A 159 -3.63 11.11 -7.44
N ALA A 160 -4.75 10.84 -6.77
CA ALA A 160 -6.06 10.68 -7.41
C ALA A 160 -6.44 11.82 -8.38
N PRO A 161 -6.15 13.12 -8.09
CA PRO A 161 -6.44 14.21 -9.01
C PRO A 161 -5.68 14.16 -10.35
N TYR A 162 -4.59 13.38 -10.39
CA TYR A 162 -3.71 13.25 -11.56
C TYR A 162 -3.89 11.91 -12.29
N LEU A 163 -4.83 11.07 -11.83
CA LEU A 163 -5.11 9.79 -12.44
C LEU A 163 -6.34 9.86 -13.35
N SER A 164 -6.24 9.26 -14.50
CA SER A 164 -7.37 8.93 -15.36
C SER A 164 -7.45 7.42 -15.55
N VAL A 165 -8.64 6.92 -15.79
CA VAL A 165 -8.89 5.49 -16.07
C VAL A 165 -9.80 5.38 -17.27
N ASP A 166 -9.32 4.72 -18.31
CA ASP A 166 -10.15 4.31 -19.46
C ASP A 166 -10.55 2.84 -19.29
N PRO A 167 -11.80 2.55 -18.94
CA PRO A 167 -12.27 1.18 -18.76
C PRO A 167 -12.48 0.43 -20.08
N SER A 168 -12.41 1.09 -21.24
CA SER A 168 -12.63 0.46 -22.55
C SER A 168 -11.57 -0.60 -22.85
N GLY A 169 -10.36 -0.45 -22.31
CA GLY A 169 -9.24 -1.40 -22.45
C GLY A 169 -9.27 -2.59 -21.50
N ILE A 170 -10.31 -2.76 -20.68
CA ILE A 170 -10.40 -3.89 -19.75
C ILE A 170 -10.50 -5.21 -20.50
N THR A 171 -9.58 -6.13 -20.19
CA THR A 171 -9.62 -7.50 -20.69
C THR A 171 -10.66 -8.30 -19.91
N LYS A 172 -11.84 -8.47 -20.49
CA LYS A 172 -12.95 -9.19 -19.87
C LYS A 172 -12.76 -10.70 -19.87
N ILE A 173 -13.31 -11.34 -18.85
CA ILE A 173 -13.37 -12.80 -18.74
C ILE A 173 -14.60 -13.30 -19.51
N GLN A 174 -14.38 -14.11 -20.54
CA GLN A 174 -15.46 -14.77 -21.27
C GLN A 174 -16.07 -15.88 -20.39
N VAL A 175 -17.17 -15.55 -19.71
CA VAL A 175 -17.79 -16.44 -18.71
C VAL A 175 -18.13 -17.81 -19.29
N ASN A 176 -18.60 -17.83 -20.53
CA ASN A 176 -19.01 -19.06 -21.22
C ASN A 176 -17.84 -19.96 -21.66
N LYS A 177 -16.59 -19.49 -21.56
CA LYS A 177 -15.39 -20.23 -21.96
C LYS A 177 -14.39 -20.44 -20.82
N ALA A 178 -14.38 -19.54 -19.84
CA ALA A 178 -13.37 -19.54 -18.82
C ALA A 178 -13.35 -20.82 -17.97
N SER A 179 -12.17 -21.32 -17.66
CA SER A 179 -11.98 -22.37 -16.67
C SER A 179 -12.17 -21.86 -15.25
N VAL A 180 -12.39 -22.74 -14.29
CA VAL A 180 -12.44 -22.39 -12.86
C VAL A 180 -11.16 -21.66 -12.45
N GLU A 181 -9.99 -22.12 -12.93
CA GLU A 181 -8.70 -21.48 -12.66
C GLU A 181 -8.66 -20.03 -13.20
N ARG A 182 -9.17 -19.80 -14.41
CA ARG A 182 -9.21 -18.46 -15.00
C ARG A 182 -10.14 -17.53 -14.22
N LEU A 183 -11.28 -18.01 -13.78
CA LEU A 183 -12.25 -17.26 -13.00
C LEU A 183 -11.69 -16.91 -11.63
N LYS A 184 -11.16 -17.88 -10.87
CA LYS A 184 -10.64 -17.65 -9.51
C LYS A 184 -9.38 -16.77 -9.45
N ASN A 185 -8.67 -16.62 -10.56
CA ASN A 185 -7.51 -15.73 -10.65
C ASN A 185 -7.90 -14.24 -10.65
N HIS A 186 -9.18 -13.94 -10.82
CA HIS A 186 -9.67 -12.57 -10.71
C HIS A 186 -9.89 -12.20 -9.24
N PRO A 187 -9.42 -11.03 -8.75
CA PRO A 187 -9.48 -10.64 -7.34
C PRO A 187 -10.89 -10.67 -6.74
N TYR A 188 -11.90 -10.48 -7.57
CA TYR A 188 -13.31 -10.42 -7.16
C TYR A 188 -14.05 -11.75 -7.26
N ILE A 189 -13.38 -12.84 -7.59
CA ILE A 189 -14.02 -14.16 -7.72
C ILE A 189 -13.27 -15.17 -6.84
N THR A 190 -13.93 -15.68 -5.82
CA THR A 190 -13.41 -16.76 -4.99
C THR A 190 -13.43 -18.09 -5.73
N PHE A 191 -12.71 -19.09 -5.19
CA PHE A 191 -12.73 -20.44 -5.75
C PHE A 191 -14.15 -21.05 -5.79
N TYR A 192 -14.94 -20.85 -4.73
CA TYR A 192 -16.29 -21.38 -4.66
C TYR A 192 -17.22 -20.72 -5.68
N GLN A 193 -17.11 -19.41 -5.82
CA GLN A 193 -17.85 -18.67 -6.85
C GLN A 193 -17.46 -19.11 -8.27
N ALA A 194 -16.17 -19.29 -8.53
CA ALA A 194 -15.69 -19.77 -9.82
C ALA A 194 -16.22 -21.17 -10.15
N LYS A 195 -16.27 -22.05 -9.13
CA LYS A 195 -16.85 -23.39 -9.26
C LYS A 195 -18.35 -23.32 -9.52
N ALA A 196 -19.09 -22.52 -8.77
CA ALA A 196 -20.53 -22.35 -8.94
C ALA A 196 -20.89 -21.82 -10.34
N ILE A 197 -20.13 -20.82 -10.86
CA ILE A 197 -20.28 -20.35 -12.25
C ILE A 197 -20.07 -21.50 -13.24
N TYR A 198 -19.03 -22.30 -13.05
CA TYR A 198 -18.73 -23.43 -13.93
C TYR A 198 -19.84 -24.46 -13.93
N GLU A 199 -20.37 -24.85 -12.76
CA GLU A 199 -21.44 -25.83 -12.61
C GLU A 199 -22.77 -25.30 -13.21
N LEU A 200 -23.11 -24.03 -12.94
CA LEU A 200 -24.29 -23.38 -13.53
C LEU A 200 -24.22 -23.42 -15.06
N ARG A 201 -23.07 -23.06 -15.63
CA ARG A 201 -22.84 -23.11 -17.08
C ARG A 201 -22.98 -24.54 -17.60
N ARG A 202 -22.44 -25.53 -16.89
CA ARG A 202 -22.54 -26.94 -17.27
C ARG A 202 -23.99 -27.44 -17.28
N ALA A 203 -24.80 -26.96 -16.34
CA ALA A 203 -26.21 -27.32 -16.24
C ALA A 203 -27.09 -26.64 -17.29
N LYS A 204 -26.85 -25.35 -17.58
CA LYS A 204 -27.65 -24.55 -18.50
C LYS A 204 -27.14 -24.51 -19.96
N GLY A 205 -25.87 -24.89 -20.16
CA GLY A 205 -25.17 -24.77 -21.43
C GLY A 205 -24.47 -23.41 -21.59
N MET A 206 -25.20 -22.32 -21.64
CA MET A 206 -24.64 -20.98 -21.80
C MET A 206 -25.33 -19.99 -20.85
N LEU A 207 -24.56 -19.06 -20.31
CA LEU A 207 -25.07 -17.98 -19.47
C LEU A 207 -25.18 -16.70 -20.30
N GLY A 208 -26.34 -16.02 -20.22
CA GLY A 208 -26.66 -14.85 -21.03
C GLY A 208 -26.36 -13.53 -20.34
N SER A 209 -26.40 -13.48 -19.00
CA SER A 209 -26.22 -12.25 -18.24
C SER A 209 -25.68 -12.50 -16.84
N ILE A 210 -25.28 -11.40 -16.19
CA ILE A 210 -24.84 -11.39 -14.80
C ILE A 210 -25.97 -11.75 -13.82
N ASP A 211 -27.23 -11.54 -14.21
CA ASP A 211 -28.38 -11.83 -13.35
C ASP A 211 -28.51 -13.31 -13.04
N GLU A 212 -28.02 -14.17 -13.93
CA GLU A 212 -27.98 -15.61 -13.66
C GLU A 212 -27.01 -15.96 -12.53
N LEU A 213 -25.94 -15.18 -12.35
CA LEU A 213 -25.00 -15.37 -11.24
C LEU A 213 -25.61 -14.93 -9.90
N LYS A 214 -26.54 -13.99 -9.91
CA LYS A 214 -27.25 -13.53 -8.70
C LYS A 214 -28.12 -14.62 -8.07
N THR A 215 -28.46 -15.65 -8.83
CA THR A 215 -29.25 -16.81 -8.32
C THR A 215 -28.42 -17.81 -7.54
N LEU A 216 -27.09 -17.68 -7.58
CA LEU A 216 -26.17 -18.59 -6.91
C LEU A 216 -25.97 -18.17 -5.44
N THR A 217 -26.04 -19.12 -4.52
CA THR A 217 -25.85 -18.89 -3.08
C THR A 217 -24.47 -18.36 -2.74
N GLU A 218 -23.46 -18.71 -3.53
CA GLU A 218 -22.08 -18.23 -3.37
C GLU A 218 -21.92 -16.74 -3.66
N PHE A 219 -22.94 -16.11 -4.22
CA PHE A 219 -23.00 -14.66 -4.50
C PHE A 219 -24.04 -13.92 -3.65
N GLU A 220 -24.57 -14.56 -2.62
CA GLU A 220 -25.50 -13.89 -1.71
C GLU A 220 -24.84 -12.67 -1.04
N GLY A 221 -25.49 -11.51 -1.12
CA GLY A 221 -24.95 -10.24 -0.59
C GLY A 221 -23.77 -9.67 -1.38
N TYR A 222 -23.43 -10.23 -2.55
CA TYR A 222 -22.29 -9.79 -3.34
C TYR A 222 -22.59 -8.50 -4.13
N ASP A 223 -21.64 -7.55 -4.11
CA ASP A 223 -21.70 -6.33 -4.93
C ASP A 223 -21.24 -6.62 -6.37
N PHE A 224 -22.19 -6.89 -7.25
CA PHE A 224 -21.92 -7.13 -8.67
C PHE A 224 -21.44 -5.90 -9.43
N GLY A 225 -21.62 -4.69 -8.91
CA GLY A 225 -21.15 -3.46 -9.54
C GLY A 225 -19.64 -3.47 -9.79
N LYS A 226 -18.89 -4.06 -8.87
CA LYS A 226 -17.44 -4.22 -8.99
C LYS A 226 -17.02 -5.27 -10.01
N LEU A 227 -17.81 -6.35 -10.18
CA LEU A 227 -17.46 -7.48 -11.04
C LEU A 227 -17.94 -7.31 -12.49
N GLN A 228 -19.06 -6.61 -12.68
CA GLN A 228 -19.69 -6.45 -13.99
C GLN A 228 -18.77 -5.93 -15.11
N PRO A 229 -17.87 -4.96 -14.87
CA PRO A 229 -16.96 -4.48 -15.91
C PRO A 229 -16.04 -5.56 -16.47
N TYR A 230 -15.80 -6.64 -15.71
CA TYR A 230 -14.83 -7.69 -16.01
C TYR A 230 -15.42 -8.95 -16.63
N LEU A 231 -16.74 -9.04 -16.77
CA LEU A 231 -17.40 -10.21 -17.33
C LEU A 231 -17.89 -9.95 -18.76
N ASP A 232 -17.78 -11.00 -19.58
CA ASP A 232 -18.31 -11.04 -20.93
C ASP A 232 -19.13 -12.32 -21.10
N PHE A 233 -20.42 -12.15 -21.39
CA PHE A 233 -21.40 -13.23 -21.57
C PHE A 233 -21.69 -13.52 -23.04
N ARG A 234 -21.01 -12.86 -23.97
CA ARG A 234 -21.24 -13.08 -25.41
C ARG A 234 -21.03 -14.52 -25.80
N GLU A 235 -21.78 -14.96 -26.81
CA GLU A 235 -21.61 -16.28 -27.42
C GLU A 235 -20.22 -16.40 -28.03
N VAL A 236 -19.53 -17.49 -27.70
CA VAL A 236 -18.24 -17.82 -28.31
C VAL A 236 -18.51 -18.66 -29.54
N LYS A 237 -18.49 -18.03 -30.72
CA LYS A 237 -18.48 -18.76 -31.98
C LYS A 237 -17.16 -19.51 -32.11
N TYR A 238 -17.21 -20.84 -32.02
CA TYR A 238 -16.05 -21.67 -32.35
C TYR A 238 -15.88 -21.71 -33.84
N ASP A 239 -14.82 -21.12 -34.35
CA ASP A 239 -14.44 -21.26 -35.75
C ASP A 239 -13.77 -22.63 -35.92
N TYR A 240 -14.57 -23.62 -36.31
CA TYR A 240 -14.10 -24.99 -36.60
C TYR A 240 -13.28 -25.08 -37.91
N LYS A 241 -13.02 -23.95 -38.61
CA LYS A 241 -12.27 -23.92 -39.86
C LYS A 241 -10.78 -23.64 -39.67
N ARG A 242 -10.08 -24.44 -38.88
CA ARG A 242 -8.61 -24.61 -38.97
C ARG A 242 -8.28 -26.07 -38.70
N LYS A 243 -8.33 -26.87 -39.73
CA LYS A 243 -7.46 -28.02 -39.93
C LYS A 243 -6.36 -27.62 -40.89
#